data_6daecb618b1a01f988ca67781cb09afc
#
_entry.id   6daecb618b1a01f988ca67781cb09afc
#
_cell.length_a   1.000
_cell.length_b   1.000
_cell.length_c   1.000
_cell.angle_alpha   90.00
_cell.angle_beta   90.00
_cell.angle_gamma   90.00
#
_symmetry.space_group_name_H-M   'P 1'
#
loop_
_entity.id
_entity.type
_entity.pdbx_description
1 polymer ?
#
loop_
_entity_poly.entity_id
_entity_poly.type
_entity_poly.pdbx_seq_one_letter_code
_entity_poly.pdbx_strand_id
1 'polypeptide(L)'
;LRRSLIHYWQTHLGLVLGAAIASTALTGALLVGDSMRGSLRDLALERLGHIDYALLSERFFRDEIAKEIPGTTAPVILLNGSARHATSQARASRVQIQGIDQRFVDLFPSEGENLLSDLQQANDTPFPSLVISASLQRELGAKIGDAILLSLQRQSQSHRESLFGRRATDDIVTTIRAVLTGILPDSGLGRFGLRPHQHLPLNAFIDLKALQQALDQLGQANTLLVSTTEYSPQELQQNLAQHLDLADFGLNLVQRENYIVLESTRFILNAPTIATALMSGAEEDLAVSSFLTYLANEISVDGHTVSYSTVTAVNDPTGLYLQDGHPAQALAEGELYLNAWTAAQLNAAPGDSVALAYYVVGPREELTTATAHFRLKGIVAMRELAVDRTLTPAYPGLQDEEDISAWDAPFPIDMGKIQPRDEAYWDRYGASPKAFVSGKTGQRLWRSKHGEATALRFYPLVEGDLVTDWRGLRENLLQHLSPESAGFSFRPVSAGCLSVSAFF
;
A
#
# COMPACT_ATOMS: atom_id res chain seq x y z
N LEU A 1 68.55 -9.93 40.60
CA LEU A 1 67.21 -10.42 40.30
C LEU A 1 66.82 -11.65 41.15
N ARG A 2 67.59 -12.75 41.13
CA ARG A 2 67.26 -14.01 41.86
C ARG A 2 67.24 -13.86 43.39
N ARG A 3 68.15 -13.09 43.97
CA ARG A 3 68.20 -12.81 45.42
C ARG A 3 67.07 -11.84 45.83
N SER A 4 66.71 -10.88 45.01
CA SER A 4 65.61 -9.94 45.23
C SER A 4 64.23 -10.63 45.19
N LEU A 5 64.05 -11.56 44.22
CA LEU A 5 62.84 -12.38 44.11
C LEU A 5 62.62 -13.27 45.35
N ILE A 6 63.68 -13.86 45.87
CA ILE A 6 63.61 -14.70 47.06
C ILE A 6 63.35 -13.86 48.34
N HIS A 7 63.95 -12.67 48.44
CA HIS A 7 63.80 -11.80 49.61
C HIS A 7 62.38 -11.19 49.71
N TYR A 8 61.78 -10.81 48.56
CA TYR A 8 60.43 -10.17 48.52
C TYR A 8 59.36 -11.14 48.00
N TRP A 9 59.51 -12.46 48.18
CA TRP A 9 58.59 -13.45 47.64
C TRP A 9 57.13 -13.24 48.07
N GLN A 10 56.85 -12.81 49.31
CA GLN A 10 55.50 -12.56 49.82
C GLN A 10 54.82 -11.39 49.11
N THR A 11 55.56 -10.32 48.82
CA THR A 11 55.06 -9.16 48.07
C THR A 11 54.80 -9.55 46.60
N HIS A 12 55.71 -10.34 46.00
CA HIS A 12 55.49 -10.83 44.61
C HIS A 12 54.33 -11.80 44.53
N LEU A 13 54.16 -12.67 45.54
CA LEU A 13 53.05 -13.60 45.60
C LEU A 13 51.70 -12.83 45.71
N GLY A 14 51.63 -11.81 46.53
CA GLY A 14 50.45 -10.95 46.66
C GLY A 14 50.13 -10.23 45.35
N LEU A 15 51.12 -9.76 44.61
CA LEU A 15 50.98 -9.12 43.33
C LEU A 15 50.49 -10.09 42.25
N VAL A 16 51.07 -11.31 42.22
CA VAL A 16 50.64 -12.36 41.29
C VAL A 16 49.23 -12.84 41.58
N LEU A 17 48.88 -13.03 42.85
CA LEU A 17 47.51 -13.40 43.24
C LEU A 17 46.50 -12.30 42.88
N GLY A 18 46.82 -11.04 43.13
CA GLY A 18 45.99 -9.89 42.76
C GLY A 18 45.79 -9.80 41.25
N ALA A 19 46.87 -9.95 40.49
CA ALA A 19 46.81 -9.98 39.02
C ALA A 19 46.00 -11.17 38.50
N ALA A 20 46.19 -12.37 39.11
CA ALA A 20 45.43 -13.57 38.72
C ALA A 20 43.94 -13.41 39.00
N ILE A 21 43.53 -12.86 40.15
CA ILE A 21 42.11 -12.60 40.46
C ILE A 21 41.51 -11.57 39.50
N ALA A 22 42.24 -10.48 39.26
CA ALA A 22 41.76 -9.46 38.29
C ALA A 22 41.62 -10.02 36.88
N SER A 23 42.63 -10.81 36.42
CA SER A 23 42.59 -11.47 35.10
C SER A 23 41.43 -12.49 35.01
N THR A 24 41.22 -13.29 36.06
CA THR A 24 40.17 -14.30 36.12
C THR A 24 38.78 -13.61 36.08
N ALA A 25 38.61 -12.55 36.85
CA ALA A 25 37.35 -11.79 36.85
C ALA A 25 37.05 -11.15 35.48
N LEU A 26 38.06 -10.54 34.84
CA LEU A 26 37.93 -9.95 33.53
C LEU A 26 37.64 -10.99 32.45
N THR A 27 38.40 -12.09 32.43
CA THR A 27 38.22 -13.18 31.47
C THR A 27 36.87 -13.85 31.68
N GLY A 28 36.46 -14.06 32.92
CA GLY A 28 35.16 -14.64 33.25
C GLY A 28 34.00 -13.75 32.75
N ALA A 29 34.10 -12.46 32.96
CA ALA A 29 33.09 -11.51 32.46
C ALA A 29 33.02 -11.51 30.92
N LEU A 30 34.16 -11.53 30.23
CA LEU A 30 34.22 -11.60 28.78
C LEU A 30 33.65 -12.94 28.23
N LEU A 31 33.97 -14.08 28.86
CA LEU A 31 33.44 -15.37 28.47
C LEU A 31 31.91 -15.45 28.64
N VAL A 32 31.39 -14.94 29.75
CA VAL A 32 29.94 -14.89 29.97
C VAL A 32 29.27 -13.98 28.92
N GLY A 33 29.88 -12.83 28.64
CA GLY A 33 29.39 -11.92 27.59
C GLY A 33 29.35 -12.56 26.20
N ASP A 34 30.41 -13.26 25.82
CA ASP A 34 30.52 -13.99 24.56
C ASP A 34 29.53 -15.15 24.49
N SER A 35 29.38 -15.92 25.56
CA SER A 35 28.42 -17.02 25.64
C SER A 35 26.96 -16.51 25.51
N MET A 36 26.64 -15.41 26.17
CA MET A 36 25.31 -14.78 26.00
C MET A 36 25.07 -14.30 24.59
N ARG A 37 26.05 -13.63 23.95
CA ARG A 37 25.94 -13.18 22.56
C ARG A 37 25.78 -14.35 21.60
N GLY A 38 26.55 -15.43 21.80
CA GLY A 38 26.42 -16.66 21.03
C GLY A 38 25.01 -17.26 21.13
N SER A 39 24.51 -17.44 22.35
CA SER A 39 23.16 -17.98 22.56
C SER A 39 22.05 -17.10 21.95
N LEU A 40 22.16 -15.79 22.07
CA LEU A 40 21.19 -14.85 21.45
C LEU A 40 21.27 -14.92 19.92
N ARG A 41 22.46 -15.07 19.37
CA ARG A 41 22.65 -15.25 17.94
C ARG A 41 22.02 -16.56 17.44
N ASP A 42 22.27 -17.65 18.14
CA ASP A 42 21.74 -18.97 17.78
C ASP A 42 20.19 -18.96 17.81
N LEU A 43 19.60 -18.37 18.86
CA LEU A 43 18.16 -18.18 18.95
C LEU A 43 17.61 -17.28 17.83
N ALA A 44 18.35 -16.26 17.40
CA ALA A 44 17.96 -15.40 16.31
C ALA A 44 18.00 -16.12 14.96
N LEU A 45 19.01 -16.98 14.74
CA LEU A 45 19.13 -17.79 13.52
C LEU A 45 18.07 -18.92 13.49
N GLU A 46 17.84 -19.60 14.60
CA GLU A 46 16.85 -20.67 14.70
C GLU A 46 15.45 -20.20 14.29
N ARG A 47 15.03 -19.00 14.72
CA ARG A 47 13.71 -18.44 14.36
C ARG A 47 13.59 -18.00 12.91
N LEU A 48 14.71 -17.71 12.21
CA LEU A 48 14.74 -17.26 10.83
C LEU A 48 14.87 -18.43 9.83
N GLY A 49 15.23 -19.63 10.30
CA GLY A 49 15.53 -20.75 9.41
C GLY A 49 16.62 -20.38 8.41
N HIS A 50 16.41 -20.65 7.14
CA HIS A 50 17.36 -20.36 6.06
C HIS A 50 17.12 -19.01 5.36
N ILE A 51 16.42 -18.07 6.00
CA ILE A 51 16.10 -16.77 5.39
C ILE A 51 17.29 -15.81 5.52
N ASP A 52 17.86 -15.41 4.39
CA ASP A 52 18.97 -14.45 4.32
C ASP A 52 18.47 -13.03 4.06
N TYR A 53 17.50 -12.89 3.14
CA TYR A 53 16.95 -11.61 2.72
C TYR A 53 15.43 -11.62 2.77
N ALA A 54 14.87 -10.45 3.01
CA ALA A 54 13.43 -10.23 2.92
C ALA A 54 13.13 -8.92 2.20
N LEU A 55 12.18 -8.97 1.27
CA LEU A 55 11.51 -7.82 0.72
C LEU A 55 10.20 -7.65 1.47
N LEU A 56 10.03 -6.52 2.16
CA LEU A 56 8.83 -6.16 2.90
C LEU A 56 8.20 -4.97 2.20
N SER A 57 6.97 -5.09 1.74
CA SER A 57 6.24 -4.02 1.08
C SER A 57 4.96 -3.68 1.84
N GLU A 58 4.62 -2.40 1.85
CA GLU A 58 3.29 -1.94 2.26
C GLU A 58 2.23 -2.16 1.18
N ARG A 59 2.64 -2.63 0.00
CA ARG A 59 1.77 -2.93 -1.14
C ARG A 59 1.77 -4.43 -1.38
N PHE A 60 0.65 -4.92 -1.88
CA PHE A 60 0.61 -6.25 -2.46
C PHE A 60 1.25 -6.22 -3.85
N PHE A 61 1.96 -7.28 -4.20
CA PHE A 61 2.58 -7.54 -5.49
C PHE A 61 2.31 -8.99 -5.90
N ARG A 62 2.49 -9.32 -7.16
CA ARG A 62 2.24 -10.67 -7.68
C ARG A 62 3.14 -11.70 -7.01
N ASP A 63 2.56 -12.74 -6.43
CA ASP A 63 3.32 -13.82 -5.77
C ASP A 63 4.15 -14.66 -6.76
N GLU A 64 3.84 -14.59 -8.05
CA GLU A 64 4.60 -15.24 -9.12
C GLU A 64 6.01 -14.67 -9.29
N ILE A 65 6.28 -13.43 -8.89
CA ILE A 65 7.62 -12.83 -8.90
C ILE A 65 8.62 -13.70 -8.14
N ALA A 66 8.16 -14.44 -7.14
CA ALA A 66 9.00 -15.39 -6.41
C ALA A 66 9.69 -16.43 -7.30
N LYS A 67 9.11 -16.80 -8.45
CA LYS A 67 9.69 -17.77 -9.37
C LYS A 67 10.85 -17.22 -10.19
N GLU A 68 10.90 -15.90 -10.33
CA GLU A 68 11.87 -15.17 -11.14
C GLU A 68 13.10 -14.74 -10.33
N ILE A 69 12.98 -14.68 -9.01
CA ILE A 69 14.07 -14.28 -8.14
C ILE A 69 14.97 -15.50 -7.84
N PRO A 70 16.30 -15.37 -8.00
CA PRO A 70 17.22 -16.49 -7.79
C PRO A 70 17.33 -16.89 -6.32
N GLY A 71 17.48 -18.20 -6.07
CA GLY A 71 17.55 -18.81 -4.75
C GLY A 71 16.26 -19.54 -4.38
N THR A 72 16.18 -19.99 -3.11
CA THR A 72 14.92 -20.53 -2.57
C THR A 72 14.04 -19.37 -2.10
N THR A 73 12.90 -19.19 -2.71
CA THR A 73 12.04 -18.01 -2.49
C THR A 73 10.66 -18.40 -2.01
N ALA A 74 10.11 -17.63 -1.08
CA ALA A 74 8.77 -17.82 -0.56
C ALA A 74 8.00 -16.49 -0.50
N PRO A 75 6.93 -16.32 -1.28
CA PRO A 75 6.01 -15.23 -1.11
C PRO A 75 5.11 -15.50 0.09
N VAL A 76 4.93 -14.50 0.93
CA VAL A 76 4.15 -14.58 2.18
C VAL A 76 3.29 -13.34 2.33
N ILE A 77 2.18 -13.46 3.01
CA ILE A 77 1.44 -12.30 3.51
C ILE A 77 1.74 -12.17 5.01
N LEU A 78 2.37 -11.07 5.41
CA LEU A 78 2.64 -10.75 6.81
C LEU A 78 1.80 -9.56 7.23
N LEU A 79 0.87 -9.77 8.16
CA LEU A 79 -0.02 -8.74 8.67
C LEU A 79 -0.08 -8.76 10.20
N ASN A 80 -0.29 -7.58 10.79
CA ASN A 80 -0.60 -7.46 12.20
C ASN A 80 -2.11 -7.37 12.39
N GLY A 81 -2.60 -8.10 13.37
CA GLY A 81 -4.03 -8.14 13.67
C GLY A 81 -4.31 -8.45 15.13
N SER A 82 -5.50 -8.94 15.39
CA SER A 82 -5.91 -9.49 16.68
C SER A 82 -6.57 -10.85 16.48
N ALA A 83 -6.51 -11.67 17.52
CA ALA A 83 -7.20 -12.94 17.57
C ALA A 83 -8.19 -12.98 18.73
N ARG A 84 -9.34 -13.61 18.52
CA ARG A 84 -10.37 -13.82 19.56
C ARG A 84 -10.85 -15.25 19.52
N HIS A 85 -10.89 -15.87 20.69
CA HIS A 85 -11.50 -17.19 20.83
C HIS A 85 -13.02 -17.09 20.73
N ALA A 86 -13.65 -17.85 19.85
CA ALA A 86 -15.07 -17.69 19.53
C ALA A 86 -16.01 -17.93 20.74
N THR A 87 -15.67 -18.89 21.61
CA THR A 87 -16.51 -19.28 22.74
C THR A 87 -16.17 -18.50 24.02
N SER A 88 -14.91 -18.50 24.46
CA SER A 88 -14.50 -17.83 25.70
C SER A 88 -14.39 -16.31 25.59
N GLN A 89 -14.40 -15.76 24.37
CA GLN A 89 -14.20 -14.36 24.07
C GLN A 89 -12.83 -13.80 24.51
N ALA A 90 -11.90 -14.67 24.91
CA ALA A 90 -10.51 -14.27 25.20
C ALA A 90 -9.89 -13.63 23.94
N ARG A 91 -9.11 -12.57 24.14
CA ARG A 91 -8.55 -11.75 23.06
C ARG A 91 -7.04 -11.62 23.22
N ALA A 92 -6.35 -11.70 22.07
CA ALA A 92 -4.95 -11.37 21.92
C ALA A 92 -4.80 -10.24 20.90
N SER A 93 -4.02 -9.22 21.23
CA SER A 93 -3.69 -8.11 20.34
C SER A 93 -2.26 -8.24 19.82
N ARG A 94 -1.96 -7.55 18.72
CA ARG A 94 -0.64 -7.61 18.07
C ARG A 94 -0.22 -9.03 17.65
N VAL A 95 -1.19 -9.78 17.17
CA VAL A 95 -0.96 -11.11 16.58
C VAL A 95 -0.35 -10.92 15.19
N GLN A 96 0.76 -11.62 14.92
CA GLN A 96 1.35 -11.70 13.59
C GLN A 96 0.64 -12.80 12.81
N ILE A 97 -0.17 -12.41 11.83
CA ILE A 97 -0.92 -13.33 10.98
C ILE A 97 -0.13 -13.51 9.69
N GLN A 98 0.15 -14.77 9.37
CA GLN A 98 1.04 -15.16 8.29
C GLN A 98 0.32 -16.09 7.34
N GLY A 99 0.16 -15.62 6.09
CA GLY A 99 -0.30 -16.48 4.99
C GLY A 99 0.90 -17.14 4.33
N ILE A 100 0.96 -18.46 4.38
CA ILE A 100 2.12 -19.25 3.92
C ILE A 100 1.69 -20.42 3.02
N ASP A 101 2.62 -20.88 2.20
CA ASP A 101 2.46 -22.07 1.38
C ASP A 101 3.69 -23.01 1.48
N GLN A 102 3.77 -24.02 0.61
CA GLN A 102 4.89 -24.96 0.57
C GLN A 102 6.25 -24.27 0.45
N ARG A 103 6.35 -23.18 -0.34
CA ARG A 103 7.61 -22.46 -0.56
C ARG A 103 8.18 -21.89 0.74
N PHE A 104 7.31 -21.46 1.66
CA PHE A 104 7.75 -21.02 2.99
C PHE A 104 8.31 -22.17 3.82
N VAL A 105 7.69 -23.34 3.75
CA VAL A 105 8.12 -24.54 4.48
C VAL A 105 9.52 -24.99 4.04
N ASP A 106 9.84 -24.85 2.76
CA ASP A 106 11.15 -25.20 2.20
C ASP A 106 12.31 -24.37 2.82
N LEU A 107 12.00 -23.20 3.40
CA LEU A 107 12.94 -22.39 4.18
C LEU A 107 13.14 -22.90 5.62
N PHE A 108 12.32 -23.86 6.08
CA PHE A 108 12.35 -24.44 7.42
C PHE A 108 12.31 -25.99 7.37
N PRO A 109 13.33 -26.66 6.82
CA PRO A 109 13.25 -28.10 6.52
C PRO A 109 13.03 -28.98 7.75
N SER A 110 13.37 -28.52 8.95
CA SER A 110 13.23 -29.31 10.18
C SER A 110 11.84 -29.26 10.81
N GLU A 111 11.10 -28.17 10.67
CA GLU A 111 9.84 -27.89 11.38
C GLU A 111 8.67 -27.63 10.45
N GLY A 112 8.96 -27.26 9.21
CA GLY A 112 7.96 -26.80 8.24
C GLY A 112 6.98 -27.88 7.79
N GLU A 113 7.42 -29.14 7.65
CA GLU A 113 6.56 -30.24 7.22
C GLU A 113 5.40 -30.47 8.19
N ASN A 114 5.64 -30.39 9.50
CA ASN A 114 4.59 -30.51 10.52
C ASN A 114 3.60 -29.36 10.42
N LEU A 115 4.09 -28.13 10.24
CA LEU A 115 3.24 -26.94 10.08
C LEU A 115 2.32 -27.08 8.86
N LEU A 116 2.86 -27.52 7.73
CA LEU A 116 2.09 -27.70 6.51
C LEU A 116 1.06 -28.82 6.64
N SER A 117 1.45 -29.94 7.27
CA SER A 117 0.56 -31.06 7.57
C SER A 117 -0.64 -30.60 8.40
N ASP A 118 -0.40 -29.79 9.44
CA ASP A 118 -1.46 -29.26 10.30
C ASP A 118 -2.38 -28.27 9.56
N LEU A 119 -1.82 -27.45 8.64
CA LEU A 119 -2.60 -26.53 7.81
C LEU A 119 -3.40 -27.24 6.72
N GLN A 120 -2.90 -28.37 6.19
CA GLN A 120 -3.61 -29.16 5.17
C GLN A 120 -4.56 -30.19 5.75
N GLN A 121 -4.59 -30.32 7.07
CA GLN A 121 -5.50 -31.26 7.73
C GLN A 121 -6.94 -30.94 7.33
N ALA A 122 -7.59 -31.92 6.70
CA ALA A 122 -8.97 -31.79 6.28
C ALA A 122 -9.88 -31.57 7.51
N ASN A 123 -10.55 -30.43 7.51
CA ASN A 123 -11.57 -30.11 8.50
C ASN A 123 -12.93 -30.42 7.92
N ASP A 124 -13.83 -30.96 8.73
CA ASP A 124 -15.24 -31.12 8.37
C ASP A 124 -16.00 -29.78 8.29
N THR A 125 -15.28 -28.68 8.28
CA THR A 125 -15.83 -27.32 8.28
C THR A 125 -15.38 -26.54 7.04
N PRO A 126 -16.19 -25.58 6.57
CA PRO A 126 -15.83 -24.70 5.45
C PRO A 126 -14.77 -23.65 5.82
N PHE A 127 -14.25 -23.68 7.05
CA PHE A 127 -13.30 -22.68 7.54
C PHE A 127 -11.86 -23.14 7.36
N PRO A 128 -10.91 -22.24 7.06
CA PRO A 128 -9.51 -22.59 6.91
C PRO A 128 -8.90 -23.09 8.22
N SER A 129 -7.90 -23.96 8.08
CA SER A 129 -7.07 -24.42 9.18
C SER A 129 -6.17 -23.31 9.69
N LEU A 130 -5.89 -23.33 10.99
CA LEU A 130 -5.06 -22.35 11.68
C LEU A 130 -4.06 -23.06 12.58
N VAL A 131 -2.79 -22.69 12.49
CA VAL A 131 -1.75 -23.11 13.41
C VAL A 131 -1.26 -21.89 14.18
N ILE A 132 -1.12 -22.00 15.50
CA ILE A 132 -0.72 -20.88 16.35
C ILE A 132 0.51 -21.23 17.21
N SER A 133 1.25 -20.19 17.64
CA SER A 133 2.32 -20.38 18.62
C SER A 133 1.75 -20.72 20.01
N ALA A 134 2.50 -21.47 20.83
CA ALA A 134 2.12 -21.81 22.19
C ALA A 134 1.91 -20.55 23.06
N SER A 135 2.62 -19.46 22.77
CA SER A 135 2.39 -18.16 23.43
C SER A 135 0.99 -17.62 23.14
N LEU A 136 0.54 -17.64 21.88
CA LEU A 136 -0.81 -17.21 21.49
C LEU A 136 -1.87 -18.16 22.05
N GLN A 137 -1.61 -19.46 22.01
CA GLN A 137 -2.49 -20.48 22.59
C GLN A 137 -2.78 -20.23 24.08
N ARG A 138 -1.74 -19.93 24.87
CA ARG A 138 -1.89 -19.59 26.30
C ARG A 138 -2.71 -18.34 26.54
N GLU A 139 -2.52 -17.30 25.73
CA GLU A 139 -3.27 -16.04 25.85
C GLU A 139 -4.75 -16.21 25.52
N LEU A 140 -5.08 -17.04 24.53
CA LEU A 140 -6.46 -17.32 24.15
C LEU A 140 -7.12 -18.44 24.97
N GLY A 141 -6.32 -19.28 25.65
CA GLY A 141 -6.80 -20.50 26.31
C GLY A 141 -7.42 -21.51 25.33
N ALA A 142 -6.99 -21.49 24.07
CA ALA A 142 -7.59 -22.28 23.00
C ALA A 142 -7.05 -23.72 22.96
N LYS A 143 -7.86 -24.63 22.43
CA LYS A 143 -7.55 -26.06 22.21
C LYS A 143 -7.69 -26.39 20.73
N ILE A 144 -7.02 -27.43 20.28
CA ILE A 144 -7.19 -27.97 18.91
C ILE A 144 -8.69 -28.27 18.70
N GLY A 145 -9.21 -27.83 17.56
CA GLY A 145 -10.62 -27.90 17.20
C GLY A 145 -11.44 -26.64 17.53
N ASP A 146 -10.92 -25.71 18.33
CA ASP A 146 -11.61 -24.48 18.66
C ASP A 146 -11.62 -23.50 17.47
N ALA A 147 -12.71 -22.72 17.36
CA ALA A 147 -12.82 -21.67 16.38
C ALA A 147 -12.18 -20.37 16.89
N ILE A 148 -11.30 -19.80 16.09
CA ILE A 148 -10.60 -18.54 16.35
C ILE A 148 -11.02 -17.52 15.30
N LEU A 149 -11.31 -16.30 15.73
CA LEU A 149 -11.62 -15.17 14.88
C LEU A 149 -10.36 -14.29 14.76
N LEU A 150 -9.79 -14.22 13.57
CA LEU A 150 -8.67 -13.35 13.24
C LEU A 150 -9.22 -12.05 12.66
N SER A 151 -8.93 -10.93 13.28
CA SER A 151 -9.33 -9.61 12.79
C SER A 151 -8.10 -8.86 12.25
N LEU A 152 -8.15 -8.57 10.96
CA LEU A 152 -7.11 -7.93 10.18
C LEU A 152 -7.57 -6.56 9.73
N GLN A 153 -6.69 -5.58 9.77
CA GLN A 153 -6.96 -4.33 9.06
C GLN A 153 -6.72 -4.56 7.56
N ARG A 154 -7.76 -4.38 6.76
CA ARG A 154 -7.61 -4.30 5.31
C ARG A 154 -6.66 -3.15 4.99
N GLN A 155 -5.59 -3.41 4.27
CA GLN A 155 -4.77 -2.32 3.74
C GLN A 155 -5.64 -1.59 2.72
N SER A 156 -6.03 -0.35 3.03
CA SER A 156 -6.73 0.49 2.07
C SER A 156 -5.82 0.73 0.87
N GLN A 157 -6.31 0.49 -0.33
CA GLN A 157 -5.59 0.81 -1.57
C GLN A 157 -5.32 2.32 -1.69
N SER A 158 -6.14 3.14 -1.05
CA SER A 158 -5.99 4.59 -0.98
C SER A 158 -5.42 5.04 0.37
N HIS A 159 -4.67 6.13 0.37
CA HIS A 159 -4.10 6.69 1.60
C HIS A 159 -5.22 7.23 2.49
N ARG A 160 -5.21 6.91 3.79
CA ARG A 160 -6.20 7.37 4.79
C ARG A 160 -6.38 8.90 4.83
N GLU A 161 -5.37 9.62 4.41
CA GLU A 161 -5.36 11.08 4.34
C GLU A 161 -5.95 11.62 3.02
N SER A 162 -6.30 10.75 2.07
CA SER A 162 -7.07 11.15 0.89
C SER A 162 -8.56 11.08 1.19
N LEU A 163 -9.37 11.90 0.51
CA LEU A 163 -10.82 11.90 0.64
C LEU A 163 -11.42 10.48 0.47
N PHE A 164 -10.85 9.71 -0.45
CA PHE A 164 -11.30 8.37 -0.85
C PHE A 164 -10.68 7.23 -0.03
N GLY A 165 -9.76 7.53 0.89
CA GLY A 165 -9.15 6.54 1.80
C GLY A 165 -9.92 6.30 3.09
N ARG A 166 -11.01 7.02 3.32
CA ARG A 166 -11.77 7.01 4.58
C ARG A 166 -12.99 6.11 4.45
N ARG A 167 -12.83 4.83 4.71
CA ARG A 167 -13.97 3.93 4.93
C ARG A 167 -14.36 3.93 6.42
N ALA A 168 -15.61 3.60 6.71
CA ALA A 168 -16.05 3.35 8.08
C ALA A 168 -15.16 2.31 8.75
N THR A 169 -14.97 2.39 10.07
CA THR A 169 -14.05 1.49 10.80
C THR A 169 -14.41 0.03 10.62
N ASP A 170 -15.68 -0.28 10.38
CA ASP A 170 -16.17 -1.65 10.16
C ASP A 170 -15.80 -2.20 8.78
N ASP A 171 -15.64 -1.35 7.76
CA ASP A 171 -15.22 -1.77 6.40
C ASP A 171 -13.72 -1.99 6.28
N ILE A 172 -12.95 -1.52 7.27
CA ILE A 172 -11.49 -1.62 7.30
C ILE A 172 -11.02 -2.93 7.95
N VAL A 173 -11.90 -3.62 8.70
CA VAL A 173 -11.56 -4.82 9.45
C VAL A 173 -12.17 -6.05 8.79
N THR A 174 -11.32 -6.88 8.20
CA THR A 174 -11.73 -8.22 7.76
C THR A 174 -11.61 -9.20 8.92
N THR A 175 -12.66 -9.94 9.20
CA THR A 175 -12.64 -11.00 10.21
C THR A 175 -12.70 -12.38 9.53
N ILE A 176 -11.68 -13.19 9.78
CA ILE A 176 -11.55 -14.56 9.29
C ILE A 176 -11.87 -15.49 10.43
N ARG A 177 -12.82 -16.38 10.24
CA ARG A 177 -13.06 -17.50 11.15
C ARG A 177 -12.22 -18.69 10.69
N ALA A 178 -11.36 -19.20 11.58
CA ALA A 178 -10.48 -20.32 11.30
C ALA A 178 -10.58 -21.36 12.41
N VAL A 179 -10.23 -22.61 12.12
CA VAL A 179 -10.22 -23.72 13.08
C VAL A 179 -8.80 -24.04 13.48
N LEU A 180 -8.52 -24.09 14.77
CA LEU A 180 -7.21 -24.42 15.32
C LEU A 180 -6.88 -25.90 15.09
N THR A 181 -5.88 -26.17 14.25
CA THR A 181 -5.44 -27.53 13.89
C THR A 181 -4.10 -27.92 14.48
N GLY A 182 -3.24 -26.94 14.80
CA GLY A 182 -1.91 -27.19 15.33
C GLY A 182 -1.43 -26.12 16.28
N ILE A 183 -0.46 -26.46 17.14
CA ILE A 183 0.18 -25.55 18.09
C ILE A 183 1.69 -25.74 17.97
N LEU A 184 2.42 -24.70 17.58
CA LEU A 184 3.88 -24.70 17.50
C LEU A 184 4.49 -24.37 18.86
N PRO A 185 5.60 -25.02 19.25
CA PRO A 185 6.34 -24.71 20.47
C PRO A 185 6.91 -23.28 20.41
N ASP A 186 7.22 -22.69 21.59
CA ASP A 186 7.88 -21.39 21.68
C ASP A 186 9.40 -21.47 21.37
N SER A 187 9.76 -22.15 20.30
CA SER A 187 11.12 -22.32 19.74
C SER A 187 11.03 -22.30 18.22
N GLY A 188 12.14 -22.11 17.54
CA GLY A 188 12.24 -22.17 16.08
C GLY A 188 11.14 -21.38 15.37
N LEU A 189 10.37 -22.07 14.54
CA LEU A 189 9.29 -21.50 13.74
C LEU A 189 8.17 -20.88 14.56
N GLY A 190 7.86 -21.39 15.76
CA GLY A 190 6.87 -20.77 16.66
C GLY A 190 7.28 -19.38 17.14
N ARG A 191 8.57 -19.05 17.06
CA ARG A 191 9.13 -17.72 17.35
C ARG A 191 9.45 -16.91 16.10
N PHE A 192 9.02 -17.35 14.94
CA PHE A 192 9.30 -16.67 13.68
C PHE A 192 8.97 -15.18 13.74
N GLY A 193 9.85 -14.38 13.18
CA GLY A 193 9.67 -12.93 13.06
C GLY A 193 10.89 -12.27 12.44
N LEU A 194 10.68 -11.43 11.45
CA LEU A 194 11.73 -10.74 10.70
C LEU A 194 12.42 -9.61 11.50
N ARG A 195 11.80 -9.16 12.56
CA ARG A 195 12.35 -8.12 13.45
C ARG A 195 12.77 -8.73 14.78
N PRO A 196 13.87 -8.25 15.39
CA PRO A 196 14.24 -8.66 16.73
C PRO A 196 13.18 -8.25 17.74
N HIS A 197 12.76 -9.16 18.62
CA HIS A 197 11.84 -8.86 19.71
C HIS A 197 12.37 -9.43 21.02
N GLN A 198 12.09 -8.73 22.12
CA GLN A 198 12.37 -9.21 23.47
C GLN A 198 11.24 -10.09 24.01
N HIS A 199 10.03 -9.97 23.45
CA HIS A 199 8.86 -10.78 23.83
C HIS A 199 8.65 -11.92 22.85
N LEU A 200 8.01 -12.98 23.32
CA LEU A 200 7.57 -14.08 22.46
C LEU A 200 6.51 -13.53 21.46
N PRO A 201 6.69 -13.72 20.17
CA PRO A 201 5.70 -13.30 19.19
C PRO A 201 4.43 -14.15 19.31
N LEU A 202 3.29 -13.52 19.09
CA LEU A 202 2.00 -14.19 18.98
C LEU A 202 1.76 -14.51 17.51
N ASN A 203 2.19 -15.68 17.07
CA ASN A 203 2.14 -16.09 15.67
C ASN A 203 0.87 -16.90 15.36
N ALA A 204 0.26 -16.60 14.22
CA ALA A 204 -0.86 -17.32 13.65
C ALA A 204 -0.57 -17.61 12.16
N PHE A 205 -0.49 -18.87 11.78
CA PHE A 205 -0.22 -19.34 10.42
C PHE A 205 -1.49 -19.85 9.78
N ILE A 206 -1.76 -19.43 8.57
CA ILE A 206 -2.91 -19.80 7.76
C ILE A 206 -2.45 -20.08 6.32
N ASP A 207 -3.19 -20.87 5.58
CA ASP A 207 -2.90 -21.10 4.15
C ASP A 207 -2.90 -19.77 3.37
N LEU A 208 -1.89 -19.59 2.49
CA LEU A 208 -1.71 -18.35 1.74
C LEU A 208 -2.92 -18.03 0.87
N LYS A 209 -3.48 -19.03 0.16
CA LYS A 209 -4.64 -18.84 -0.71
C LYS A 209 -5.89 -18.47 0.08
N ALA A 210 -6.09 -19.10 1.24
CA ALA A 210 -7.21 -18.77 2.12
C ALA A 210 -7.13 -17.32 2.61
N LEU A 211 -5.94 -16.84 2.96
CA LEU A 211 -5.73 -15.47 3.36
C LEU A 211 -5.88 -14.49 2.19
N GLN A 212 -5.36 -14.83 1.01
CA GLN A 212 -5.53 -14.07 -0.22
C GLN A 212 -7.00 -13.88 -0.57
N GLN A 213 -7.81 -14.95 -0.49
CA GLN A 213 -9.26 -14.90 -0.73
C GLN A 213 -9.98 -14.00 0.27
N ALA A 214 -9.66 -14.13 1.56
CA ALA A 214 -10.29 -13.33 2.61
C ALA A 214 -9.96 -11.82 2.50
N LEU A 215 -8.81 -11.48 1.91
CA LEU A 215 -8.36 -10.11 1.69
C LEU A 215 -8.73 -9.55 0.32
N ASP A 216 -9.30 -10.39 -0.57
CA ASP A 216 -9.54 -10.05 -1.97
C ASP A 216 -8.24 -9.68 -2.73
N GLN A 217 -7.17 -10.48 -2.47
CA GLN A 217 -5.82 -10.29 -3.01
C GLN A 217 -5.29 -11.61 -3.61
N LEU A 218 -6.08 -12.27 -4.46
CA LEU A 218 -5.70 -13.54 -5.08
C LEU A 218 -4.43 -13.39 -5.90
N GLY A 219 -3.48 -14.33 -5.74
CA GLY A 219 -2.20 -14.32 -6.45
C GLY A 219 -1.25 -13.20 -6.03
N GLN A 220 -1.46 -12.59 -4.86
CA GLN A 220 -0.63 -11.50 -4.38
C GLN A 220 -0.04 -11.80 -2.99
N ALA A 221 1.11 -11.20 -2.74
CA ALA A 221 1.84 -11.24 -1.48
C ALA A 221 2.33 -9.83 -1.11
N ASN A 222 2.70 -9.60 0.14
CA ASN A 222 3.31 -8.34 0.57
C ASN A 222 4.75 -8.52 1.07
N THR A 223 5.23 -9.74 1.09
CA THR A 223 6.57 -10.10 1.56
C THR A 223 7.14 -11.20 0.68
N LEU A 224 8.40 -11.05 0.29
CA LEU A 224 9.16 -12.09 -0.38
C LEU A 224 10.37 -12.45 0.48
N LEU A 225 10.45 -13.70 0.91
CA LEU A 225 11.57 -14.25 1.66
C LEU A 225 12.51 -14.96 0.70
N VAL A 226 13.82 -14.80 0.89
CA VAL A 226 14.84 -15.37 0.01
C VAL A 226 15.93 -16.01 0.84
N SER A 227 16.29 -17.25 0.49
CA SER A 227 17.48 -17.93 0.94
C SER A 227 18.46 -18.05 -0.22
N THR A 228 19.61 -17.41 -0.09
CA THR A 228 20.69 -17.49 -1.06
C THR A 228 22.01 -17.03 -0.45
N THR A 229 23.08 -17.76 -0.74
CA THR A 229 24.44 -17.37 -0.39
C THR A 229 25.24 -16.86 -1.60
N GLU A 230 24.66 -16.96 -2.80
CA GLU A 230 25.35 -16.68 -4.07
C GLU A 230 25.11 -15.22 -4.55
N TYR A 231 23.98 -14.61 -4.16
CA TYR A 231 23.56 -13.30 -4.67
C TYR A 231 23.58 -12.25 -3.56
N SER A 232 24.09 -11.08 -3.92
CA SER A 232 24.06 -9.89 -3.05
C SER A 232 22.67 -9.22 -3.07
N PRO A 233 22.34 -8.35 -2.09
CA PRO A 233 21.09 -7.58 -2.12
C PRO A 233 20.94 -6.74 -3.38
N GLN A 234 22.04 -6.22 -3.93
CA GLN A 234 22.03 -5.39 -5.15
C GLN A 234 21.69 -6.23 -6.38
N GLU A 235 22.22 -7.44 -6.49
CA GLU A 235 21.90 -8.36 -7.60
C GLU A 235 20.45 -8.84 -7.52
N LEU A 236 19.95 -9.13 -6.32
CA LEU A 236 18.53 -9.44 -6.11
C LEU A 236 17.63 -8.28 -6.50
N GLN A 237 18.04 -7.04 -6.16
CA GLN A 237 17.31 -5.82 -6.50
C GLN A 237 17.27 -5.57 -8.02
N GLN A 238 18.38 -5.77 -8.70
CA GLN A 238 18.46 -5.67 -10.17
C GLN A 238 17.60 -6.72 -10.86
N ASN A 239 17.62 -7.95 -10.35
CA ASN A 239 16.80 -9.02 -10.87
C ASN A 239 15.30 -8.70 -10.66
N LEU A 240 14.92 -8.24 -9.48
CA LEU A 240 13.55 -7.81 -9.20
C LEU A 240 13.08 -6.73 -10.20
N ALA A 241 13.91 -5.72 -10.45
CA ALA A 241 13.56 -4.62 -11.35
C ALA A 241 13.22 -5.10 -12.77
N GLN A 242 13.84 -6.19 -13.23
CA GLN A 242 13.60 -6.76 -14.57
C GLN A 242 12.26 -7.53 -14.68
N HIS A 243 11.70 -7.96 -13.54
CA HIS A 243 10.50 -8.82 -13.52
C HIS A 243 9.25 -8.13 -12.96
N LEU A 244 9.40 -6.89 -12.44
CA LEU A 244 8.25 -6.07 -12.03
C LEU A 244 7.44 -5.62 -13.25
N ASP A 245 6.11 -5.54 -13.07
CA ASP A 245 5.20 -4.94 -14.04
C ASP A 245 4.58 -3.66 -13.45
N LEU A 246 3.96 -2.84 -14.30
CA LEU A 246 3.25 -1.62 -13.87
C LEU A 246 2.20 -1.90 -12.78
N ALA A 247 1.54 -3.06 -12.86
CA ALA A 247 0.58 -3.49 -11.83
C ALA A 247 1.21 -3.62 -10.43
N ASP A 248 2.48 -4.05 -10.33
CA ASP A 248 3.19 -4.17 -9.06
C ASP A 248 3.47 -2.78 -8.46
N PHE A 249 3.65 -1.77 -9.31
CA PHE A 249 3.74 -0.36 -8.91
C PHE A 249 2.37 0.26 -8.58
N GLY A 250 1.28 -0.49 -8.75
CA GLY A 250 -0.08 0.01 -8.62
C GLY A 250 -0.44 1.00 -9.71
N LEU A 251 0.11 0.81 -10.90
CA LEU A 251 -0.13 1.62 -12.09
C LEU A 251 -0.90 0.82 -13.14
N ASN A 252 -1.81 1.49 -13.81
CA ASN A 252 -2.58 0.94 -14.92
C ASN A 252 -2.37 1.82 -16.16
N LEU A 253 -1.89 1.20 -17.25
CA LEU A 253 -1.67 1.86 -18.52
C LEU A 253 -2.68 1.33 -19.54
N VAL A 254 -3.67 2.15 -19.87
CA VAL A 254 -4.81 1.78 -20.71
C VAL A 254 -4.77 2.52 -22.03
N GLN A 255 -4.83 1.77 -23.13
CA GLN A 255 -4.99 2.33 -24.47
C GLN A 255 -6.47 2.66 -24.74
N ARG A 256 -6.73 3.86 -25.26
CA ARG A 256 -8.02 4.33 -25.77
C ARG A 256 -7.92 4.54 -27.29
N GLU A 257 -9.01 4.99 -27.91
CA GLU A 257 -9.02 5.18 -29.36
C GLU A 257 -7.91 6.14 -29.86
N ASN A 258 -7.72 7.28 -29.16
CA ASN A 258 -6.85 8.35 -29.64
C ASN A 258 -5.75 8.74 -28.63
N TYR A 259 -5.63 8.05 -27.50
CA TYR A 259 -4.65 8.35 -26.48
C TYR A 259 -4.38 7.15 -25.58
N ILE A 260 -3.29 7.23 -24.82
CA ILE A 260 -2.95 6.28 -23.77
C ILE A 260 -3.16 7.00 -22.43
N VAL A 261 -3.71 6.32 -21.41
CA VAL A 261 -3.88 6.88 -20.08
C VAL A 261 -3.11 6.07 -19.05
N LEU A 262 -2.37 6.76 -18.19
CA LEU A 262 -1.72 6.22 -17.00
C LEU A 262 -2.50 6.66 -15.76
N GLU A 263 -2.96 5.69 -15.00
CA GLU A 263 -3.73 5.86 -13.77
C GLU A 263 -3.08 5.10 -12.62
N SER A 264 -3.39 5.49 -11.38
CA SER A 264 -2.97 4.76 -10.18
C SER A 264 -4.17 4.03 -9.55
N THR A 265 -3.97 2.78 -9.15
CA THR A 265 -4.95 2.04 -8.32
C THR A 265 -5.20 2.72 -6.96
N ARG A 266 -4.36 3.70 -6.60
CA ARG A 266 -4.49 4.53 -5.38
C ARG A 266 -5.09 5.90 -5.64
N PHE A 267 -5.69 6.11 -6.81
CA PHE A 267 -6.37 7.32 -7.29
C PHE A 267 -5.45 8.52 -7.55
N ILE A 268 -4.25 8.56 -7.00
CA ILE A 268 -3.32 9.68 -7.14
C ILE A 268 -1.95 9.16 -7.56
N LEU A 269 -1.39 9.79 -8.59
CA LEU A 269 -0.03 9.58 -9.06
C LEU A 269 0.93 10.44 -8.22
N ASN A 270 1.98 9.84 -7.68
CA ASN A 270 3.00 10.56 -6.93
C ASN A 270 3.97 11.31 -7.85
N ALA A 271 4.67 12.30 -7.31
CA ALA A 271 5.58 13.15 -8.08
C ALA A 271 6.71 12.37 -8.80
N PRO A 272 7.36 11.34 -8.21
CA PRO A 272 8.32 10.51 -8.94
C PRO A 272 7.71 9.80 -10.15
N THR A 273 6.54 9.20 -9.99
CA THR A 273 5.83 8.53 -11.10
C THR A 273 5.47 9.51 -12.22
N ILE A 274 4.98 10.71 -11.86
CA ILE A 274 4.68 11.77 -12.84
C ILE A 274 5.95 12.18 -13.60
N ALA A 275 7.06 12.41 -12.90
CA ALA A 275 8.32 12.78 -13.54
C ALA A 275 8.81 11.68 -14.50
N THR A 276 8.79 10.42 -14.08
CA THR A 276 9.13 9.28 -14.94
C THR A 276 8.20 9.22 -16.16
N ALA A 277 6.91 9.38 -15.97
CA ALA A 277 5.93 9.32 -17.06
C ALA A 277 6.10 10.46 -18.08
N LEU A 278 6.45 11.66 -17.63
CA LEU A 278 6.77 12.78 -18.52
C LEU A 278 8.04 12.52 -19.36
N MET A 279 9.07 11.92 -18.75
CA MET A 279 10.29 11.52 -19.44
C MET A 279 10.00 10.43 -20.50
N SER A 280 9.32 9.37 -20.10
CA SER A 280 8.97 8.25 -20.98
C SER A 280 8.05 8.69 -22.13
N GLY A 281 7.15 9.64 -21.88
CA GLY A 281 6.30 10.20 -22.94
C GLY A 281 7.11 11.03 -23.95
N ALA A 282 8.11 11.77 -23.49
CA ALA A 282 8.99 12.54 -24.37
C ALA A 282 9.91 11.66 -25.22
N GLU A 283 10.33 10.50 -24.71
CA GLU A 283 11.15 9.52 -25.46
C GLU A 283 10.35 8.85 -26.58
N GLU A 284 9.02 8.77 -26.44
CA GLU A 284 8.11 8.19 -27.45
C GLU A 284 7.39 9.25 -28.31
N ASP A 285 7.88 10.51 -28.33
CA ASP A 285 7.25 11.61 -29.06
C ASP A 285 5.75 11.78 -28.74
N LEU A 286 5.36 11.62 -27.48
CA LEU A 286 4.00 11.78 -27.00
C LEU A 286 3.82 13.11 -26.23
N ALA A 287 2.77 13.85 -26.58
CA ALA A 287 2.33 15.00 -25.77
C ALA A 287 1.62 14.51 -24.51
N VAL A 288 1.99 15.06 -23.35
CA VAL A 288 1.43 14.60 -22.06
C VAL A 288 0.54 15.68 -21.45
N SER A 289 -0.72 15.32 -21.15
CA SER A 289 -1.67 16.15 -20.41
C SER A 289 -1.95 15.54 -19.04
N SER A 290 -1.85 16.37 -18.00
CA SER A 290 -2.11 15.97 -16.60
C SER A 290 -3.49 16.43 -16.16
N PHE A 291 -4.22 15.52 -15.49
CA PHE A 291 -5.55 15.75 -14.96
C PHE A 291 -5.58 15.49 -13.46
N LEU A 292 -6.22 16.36 -12.71
CA LEU A 292 -6.52 16.16 -11.30
C LEU A 292 -8.01 16.34 -11.07
N THR A 293 -8.72 15.23 -10.91
CA THR A 293 -10.17 15.23 -10.67
C THR A 293 -10.44 15.09 -9.18
N TYR A 294 -11.32 15.94 -8.67
CA TYR A 294 -11.73 16.00 -7.28
C TYR A 294 -13.25 16.08 -7.14
N LEU A 295 -13.78 15.66 -6.00
CA LEU A 295 -15.20 15.75 -5.70
C LEU A 295 -15.51 17.05 -4.96
N ALA A 296 -16.36 17.89 -5.54
CA ALA A 296 -16.98 19.00 -4.86
C ALA A 296 -18.28 18.54 -4.19
N ASN A 297 -18.48 18.91 -2.93
CA ASN A 297 -19.71 18.63 -2.20
C ASN A 297 -20.87 19.40 -2.79
N GLU A 298 -20.56 20.63 -3.25
CA GLU A 298 -21.55 21.56 -3.77
C GLU A 298 -20.90 22.58 -4.71
N ILE A 299 -21.56 22.85 -5.82
CA ILE A 299 -21.30 23.99 -6.71
C ILE A 299 -22.47 24.93 -6.58
N SER A 300 -22.22 26.20 -6.30
CA SER A 300 -23.32 27.19 -6.09
C SER A 300 -23.09 28.52 -6.80
N VAL A 301 -24.19 29.12 -7.27
CA VAL A 301 -24.27 30.46 -7.85
C VAL A 301 -25.56 31.09 -7.37
N ASP A 302 -25.51 32.26 -6.73
CA ASP A 302 -26.64 33.05 -6.28
C ASP A 302 -27.77 32.23 -5.59
N GLY A 303 -27.38 31.25 -4.75
CA GLY A 303 -28.31 30.40 -3.99
C GLY A 303 -28.85 29.19 -4.75
N HIS A 304 -28.56 29.04 -6.04
CA HIS A 304 -28.78 27.79 -6.77
C HIS A 304 -27.62 26.82 -6.51
N THR A 305 -27.92 25.54 -6.33
CA THR A 305 -26.90 24.53 -5.97
C THR A 305 -26.99 23.26 -6.80
N VAL A 306 -25.83 22.65 -7.07
CA VAL A 306 -25.66 21.28 -7.59
C VAL A 306 -24.73 20.53 -6.66
N SER A 307 -25.20 19.41 -6.12
CA SER A 307 -24.47 18.64 -5.12
C SER A 307 -23.62 17.55 -5.75
N TYR A 308 -22.59 17.09 -5.01
CA TYR A 308 -21.72 15.94 -5.31
C TYR A 308 -21.28 15.86 -6.76
N SER A 309 -20.40 16.77 -7.12
CA SER A 309 -19.98 17.01 -8.49
C SER A 309 -18.48 16.79 -8.66
N THR A 310 -18.09 16.09 -9.70
CA THR A 310 -16.67 16.00 -10.06
C THR A 310 -16.21 17.30 -10.73
N VAL A 311 -15.04 17.77 -10.31
CA VAL A 311 -14.35 18.94 -10.86
C VAL A 311 -12.96 18.52 -11.30
N THR A 312 -12.61 18.81 -12.54
CA THR A 312 -11.32 18.42 -13.10
C THR A 312 -10.44 19.64 -13.32
N ALA A 313 -9.23 19.59 -12.78
CA ALA A 313 -8.18 20.55 -13.08
C ALA A 313 -7.44 20.10 -14.34
N VAL A 314 -7.30 21.03 -15.30
CA VAL A 314 -6.68 20.79 -16.60
C VAL A 314 -5.56 21.82 -16.83
N ASN A 315 -4.41 21.36 -17.35
CA ASN A 315 -3.35 22.25 -17.78
C ASN A 315 -3.60 22.76 -19.20
N ASP A 316 -4.11 21.89 -20.05
CA ASP A 316 -4.47 22.18 -21.45
C ASP A 316 -5.97 21.92 -21.63
N PRO A 317 -6.77 22.93 -22.06
CA PRO A 317 -8.19 22.80 -22.31
C PRO A 317 -8.53 22.18 -23.67
N THR A 318 -7.57 21.62 -24.39
CA THR A 318 -7.82 20.90 -25.65
C THR A 318 -8.88 19.82 -25.47
N GLY A 319 -9.87 19.79 -26.35
CA GLY A 319 -11.07 18.94 -26.22
C GLY A 319 -12.22 19.59 -25.41
N LEU A 320 -12.05 20.80 -24.86
CA LEU A 320 -13.14 21.60 -24.35
C LEU A 320 -13.57 22.64 -25.39
N TYR A 321 -14.86 22.72 -25.63
CA TYR A 321 -15.45 23.68 -26.56
C TYR A 321 -16.55 24.49 -25.87
N LEU A 322 -16.56 25.79 -26.11
CA LEU A 322 -17.64 26.65 -25.65
C LEU A 322 -18.96 26.33 -26.39
N GLN A 323 -20.08 26.78 -25.84
CA GLN A 323 -21.40 26.55 -26.46
C GLN A 323 -21.52 27.13 -27.87
N ASP A 324 -20.78 28.20 -28.17
CA ASP A 324 -20.72 28.80 -29.52
C ASP A 324 -19.85 27.98 -30.52
N GLY A 325 -19.22 26.88 -30.06
CA GLY A 325 -18.41 25.97 -30.86
C GLY A 325 -16.93 26.33 -30.91
N HIS A 326 -16.48 27.44 -30.33
CA HIS A 326 -15.09 27.81 -30.28
C HIS A 326 -14.32 26.94 -29.25
N PRO A 327 -13.03 26.60 -29.51
CA PRO A 327 -12.21 25.96 -28.49
C PRO A 327 -12.10 26.81 -27.24
N ALA A 328 -12.14 26.14 -26.07
CA ALA A 328 -11.95 26.80 -24.80
C ALA A 328 -10.50 27.27 -24.65
N GLN A 329 -10.32 28.46 -24.07
CA GLN A 329 -9.00 29.03 -23.79
C GLN A 329 -8.49 28.56 -22.43
N ALA A 330 -7.17 28.63 -22.22
CA ALA A 330 -6.54 28.33 -20.96
C ALA A 330 -7.15 29.15 -19.81
N LEU A 331 -7.38 28.50 -18.66
CA LEU A 331 -7.92 29.13 -17.46
C LEU A 331 -6.81 29.81 -16.65
N ALA A 332 -7.05 31.04 -16.23
CA ALA A 332 -6.25 31.69 -15.20
C ALA A 332 -6.63 31.17 -13.80
N GLU A 333 -5.80 31.47 -12.79
CA GLU A 333 -6.17 31.20 -11.40
C GLU A 333 -7.42 32.03 -11.03
N GLY A 334 -8.37 31.39 -10.34
CA GLY A 334 -9.63 32.01 -9.97
C GLY A 334 -10.70 32.04 -11.10
N GLU A 335 -10.40 31.45 -12.26
CA GLU A 335 -11.38 31.22 -13.33
C GLU A 335 -11.80 29.74 -13.37
N LEU A 336 -13.05 29.49 -13.81
CA LEU A 336 -13.54 28.14 -14.09
C LEU A 336 -14.44 28.12 -15.33
N TYR A 337 -14.58 26.92 -15.91
CA TYR A 337 -15.66 26.58 -16.84
C TYR A 337 -16.70 25.72 -16.13
N LEU A 338 -17.97 25.92 -16.38
CA LEU A 338 -19.06 25.00 -16.08
C LEU A 338 -19.45 24.26 -17.35
N ASN A 339 -19.82 23.00 -17.26
CA ASN A 339 -20.48 22.35 -18.36
C ASN A 339 -21.91 22.91 -18.56
N ALA A 340 -22.45 22.77 -19.77
CA ALA A 340 -23.75 23.39 -20.14
C ALA A 340 -24.89 22.89 -19.25
N TRP A 341 -24.87 21.65 -18.79
CA TRP A 341 -25.89 21.14 -17.89
C TRP A 341 -25.83 21.84 -16.53
N THR A 342 -24.65 21.92 -15.92
CA THR A 342 -24.46 22.55 -14.60
C THR A 342 -24.80 24.04 -14.65
N ALA A 343 -24.34 24.75 -15.68
CA ALA A 343 -24.67 26.16 -15.86
C ALA A 343 -26.21 26.41 -15.96
N ALA A 344 -26.92 25.53 -16.67
CA ALA A 344 -28.38 25.62 -16.74
C ALA A 344 -29.06 25.35 -15.39
N GLN A 345 -28.56 24.40 -14.59
CA GLN A 345 -29.12 24.09 -13.26
C GLN A 345 -28.88 25.24 -12.26
N LEU A 346 -27.76 25.93 -12.38
CA LEU A 346 -27.38 27.05 -11.53
C LEU A 346 -27.90 28.40 -12.03
N ASN A 347 -28.51 28.43 -13.20
CA ASN A 347 -28.90 29.67 -13.92
C ASN A 347 -27.70 30.62 -14.08
N ALA A 348 -26.52 30.07 -14.34
CA ALA A 348 -25.25 30.78 -14.35
C ALA A 348 -24.89 31.32 -15.73
N ALA A 349 -24.35 32.53 -15.78
CA ALA A 349 -23.84 33.19 -16.97
C ALA A 349 -22.36 33.55 -16.86
N PRO A 350 -21.61 33.65 -17.97
CA PRO A 350 -20.24 34.09 -17.95
C PRO A 350 -20.06 35.42 -17.20
N GLY A 351 -19.11 35.45 -16.25
CA GLY A 351 -18.89 36.60 -15.36
C GLY A 351 -19.36 36.37 -13.92
N ASP A 352 -20.26 35.44 -13.67
CA ASP A 352 -20.82 35.18 -12.35
C ASP A 352 -19.78 34.62 -11.39
N SER A 353 -20.03 34.77 -10.09
CA SER A 353 -19.25 34.20 -9.01
C SER A 353 -19.77 32.82 -8.69
N VAL A 354 -18.93 31.80 -8.87
CA VAL A 354 -19.23 30.41 -8.57
C VAL A 354 -18.46 29.99 -7.31
N ALA A 355 -19.17 29.44 -6.32
CA ALA A 355 -18.53 28.84 -5.13
C ALA A 355 -18.47 27.33 -5.26
N LEU A 356 -17.29 26.77 -4.98
CA LEU A 356 -17.05 25.33 -4.86
C LEU A 356 -16.81 24.98 -3.40
N ALA A 357 -17.69 24.21 -2.80
CA ALA A 357 -17.49 23.62 -1.48
C ALA A 357 -16.93 22.18 -1.65
N TYR A 358 -15.86 21.86 -0.94
CA TYR A 358 -15.19 20.56 -1.04
C TYR A 358 -14.64 20.13 0.30
N TYR A 359 -14.44 18.80 0.49
CA TYR A 359 -13.85 18.27 1.69
C TYR A 359 -12.32 18.45 1.69
N VAL A 360 -11.78 18.75 2.88
CA VAL A 360 -10.36 18.81 3.15
C VAL A 360 -10.05 17.94 4.37
N VAL A 361 -9.03 17.15 4.29
CA VAL A 361 -8.54 16.36 5.42
C VAL A 361 -7.60 17.20 6.26
N GLY A 362 -7.98 17.50 7.49
CA GLY A 362 -7.19 18.29 8.43
C GLY A 362 -6.05 17.48 9.07
N PRO A 363 -5.17 18.16 9.86
CA PRO A 363 -3.97 17.54 10.46
C PRO A 363 -4.24 16.38 11.42
N ARG A 364 -5.45 16.28 11.96
CA ARG A 364 -5.90 15.18 12.85
C ARG A 364 -6.77 14.18 12.12
N GLU A 365 -6.69 14.15 10.79
CA GLU A 365 -7.53 13.32 9.93
C GLU A 365 -9.03 13.66 10.01
N GLU A 366 -9.41 14.82 10.60
CA GLU A 366 -10.78 15.31 10.56
C GLU A 366 -11.17 15.78 9.16
N LEU A 367 -12.42 15.54 8.77
CA LEU A 367 -12.97 16.02 7.51
C LEU A 367 -13.63 17.39 7.74
N THR A 368 -13.09 18.39 7.08
CA THR A 368 -13.65 19.75 7.12
C THR A 368 -14.06 20.18 5.71
N THR A 369 -15.03 21.10 5.61
CA THR A 369 -15.43 21.66 4.33
C THR A 369 -14.73 23.00 4.12
N ALA A 370 -14.04 23.13 3.00
CA ALA A 370 -13.50 24.40 2.51
C ALA A 370 -14.33 24.91 1.35
N THR A 371 -14.31 26.22 1.12
CA THR A 371 -14.98 26.84 -0.02
C THR A 371 -14.00 27.71 -0.79
N ALA A 372 -14.00 27.56 -2.11
CA ALA A 372 -13.23 28.41 -3.02
C ALA A 372 -14.19 29.12 -3.99
N HIS A 373 -13.89 30.39 -4.27
CA HIS A 373 -14.69 31.23 -5.17
C HIS A 373 -13.97 31.44 -6.49
N PHE A 374 -14.73 31.38 -7.57
CA PHE A 374 -14.26 31.49 -8.94
C PHE A 374 -15.12 32.42 -9.76
N ARG A 375 -14.53 33.03 -10.78
CA ARG A 375 -15.27 33.70 -11.83
C ARG A 375 -15.58 32.72 -12.96
N LEU A 376 -16.84 32.62 -13.35
CA LEU A 376 -17.26 31.83 -14.51
C LEU A 376 -16.73 32.49 -15.79
N LYS A 377 -15.73 31.84 -16.42
CA LYS A 377 -15.11 32.31 -17.67
C LYS A 377 -16.00 32.03 -18.88
N GLY A 378 -16.68 30.90 -18.86
CA GLY A 378 -17.54 30.46 -19.94
C GLY A 378 -18.21 29.13 -19.64
N ILE A 379 -19.06 28.71 -20.55
CA ILE A 379 -19.85 27.48 -20.45
C ILE A 379 -19.41 26.55 -21.58
N VAL A 380 -18.97 25.35 -21.23
CA VAL A 380 -18.51 24.34 -22.22
C VAL A 380 -19.64 23.43 -22.65
N ALA A 381 -19.66 23.12 -23.95
CA ALA A 381 -20.67 22.26 -24.57
C ALA A 381 -20.48 20.79 -24.06
N MET A 382 -21.60 20.04 -23.95
CA MET A 382 -21.63 18.64 -23.53
C MET A 382 -21.13 17.73 -24.66
N ARG A 383 -19.83 17.82 -24.95
CA ARG A 383 -19.14 16.98 -25.95
C ARG A 383 -17.68 16.79 -25.59
N GLU A 384 -17.04 15.78 -26.14
CA GLU A 384 -15.65 15.40 -26.00
C GLU A 384 -15.21 15.39 -24.50
N LEU A 385 -14.22 16.19 -24.11
CA LEU A 385 -13.66 16.18 -22.76
C LEU A 385 -14.72 16.50 -21.68
N ALA A 386 -15.75 17.32 -22.00
CA ALA A 386 -16.80 17.69 -21.05
C ALA A 386 -17.78 16.55 -20.69
N VAL A 387 -17.81 15.47 -21.46
CA VAL A 387 -18.63 14.28 -21.21
C VAL A 387 -17.77 13.01 -21.02
N ASP A 388 -16.48 13.19 -20.91
CA ASP A 388 -15.54 12.08 -20.77
C ASP A 388 -15.57 11.55 -19.33
N ARG A 389 -16.17 10.36 -19.16
CA ARG A 389 -16.30 9.69 -17.86
C ARG A 389 -14.94 9.21 -17.34
N THR A 390 -13.94 9.02 -18.23
CA THR A 390 -12.62 8.50 -17.87
C THR A 390 -11.69 9.55 -17.26
N LEU A 391 -12.12 10.82 -17.16
CA LEU A 391 -11.43 11.85 -16.38
C LEU A 391 -11.56 11.64 -14.87
N THR A 392 -12.60 10.94 -14.45
CA THR A 392 -12.80 10.58 -13.06
C THR A 392 -12.28 9.17 -12.84
N PRO A 393 -11.28 8.95 -11.96
CA PRO A 393 -10.80 7.62 -11.64
C PRO A 393 -11.93 6.69 -11.19
N ALA A 394 -11.80 5.41 -11.47
CA ALA A 394 -12.76 4.40 -11.02
C ALA A 394 -12.73 4.30 -9.50
N TYR A 395 -13.78 4.81 -8.84
CA TYR A 395 -13.96 4.70 -7.40
C TYR A 395 -14.90 3.53 -7.10
N PRO A 396 -14.40 2.45 -6.45
CA PRO A 396 -15.26 1.35 -6.02
C PRO A 396 -16.36 1.85 -5.07
N GLY A 397 -17.60 1.42 -5.31
CA GLY A 397 -18.77 1.88 -4.56
C GLY A 397 -19.35 3.24 -5.01
N LEU A 398 -18.80 3.83 -6.08
CA LEU A 398 -19.37 5.03 -6.70
C LEU A 398 -19.70 4.79 -8.17
N GLN A 399 -18.74 4.27 -8.96
CA GLN A 399 -18.94 4.07 -10.41
C GLN A 399 -19.52 2.70 -10.75
N ASP A 400 -19.40 1.74 -9.84
CA ASP A 400 -19.95 0.39 -10.00
C ASP A 400 -21.47 0.35 -9.69
N GLU A 401 -22.01 1.43 -9.12
CA GLU A 401 -23.43 1.53 -8.77
C GLU A 401 -24.22 2.21 -9.90
N GLU A 402 -25.37 1.63 -10.23
CA GLU A 402 -26.27 2.15 -11.25
C GLU A 402 -26.91 3.47 -10.82
N ASP A 403 -27.24 3.59 -9.51
CA ASP A 403 -27.90 4.75 -8.93
C ASP A 403 -27.02 5.51 -7.92
N ILE A 404 -27.09 6.83 -7.90
CA ILE A 404 -26.40 7.67 -6.88
C ILE A 404 -26.90 7.31 -5.47
N SER A 405 -28.13 6.88 -5.32
CA SER A 405 -28.71 6.47 -4.04
C SER A 405 -28.08 5.22 -3.44
N ALA A 406 -27.41 4.39 -4.25
CA ALA A 406 -26.69 3.18 -3.84
C ALA A 406 -25.21 3.43 -3.54
N TRP A 407 -24.72 4.66 -3.67
CA TRP A 407 -23.31 4.97 -3.45
C TRP A 407 -22.84 4.60 -2.03
N ASP A 408 -21.80 3.79 -1.96
CA ASP A 408 -21.04 3.49 -0.75
C ASP A 408 -19.75 4.34 -0.71
N ALA A 409 -19.95 5.63 -0.46
CA ALA A 409 -18.85 6.59 -0.48
C ALA A 409 -18.07 6.59 0.83
N PRO A 410 -16.74 6.70 0.78
CA PRO A 410 -15.88 6.74 1.98
C PRO A 410 -15.95 8.08 2.74
N PHE A 411 -16.89 8.92 2.43
CA PHE A 411 -17.14 10.25 3.06
C PHE A 411 -18.63 10.47 3.25
N PRO A 412 -19.04 11.37 4.16
CA PRO A 412 -20.46 11.62 4.42
C PRO A 412 -21.17 12.17 3.19
N ILE A 413 -22.21 11.50 2.74
CA ILE A 413 -23.14 11.97 1.71
C ILE A 413 -24.48 12.30 2.38
N ASP A 414 -24.97 13.50 2.14
CA ASP A 414 -26.34 13.90 2.49
C ASP A 414 -27.26 13.57 1.33
N MET A 415 -27.90 12.42 1.38
CA MET A 415 -28.83 11.95 0.34
C MET A 415 -29.99 12.90 0.13
N GLY A 416 -30.35 13.71 1.13
CA GLY A 416 -31.39 14.72 1.00
C GLY A 416 -31.07 15.90 0.03
N LYS A 417 -29.78 16.04 -0.33
CA LYS A 417 -29.29 17.02 -1.29
C LYS A 417 -29.31 16.54 -2.75
N ILE A 418 -29.46 15.24 -2.96
CA ILE A 418 -29.50 14.62 -4.28
C ILE A 418 -30.91 14.77 -4.83
N GLN A 419 -31.03 15.33 -6.02
CA GLN A 419 -32.29 15.56 -6.70
C GLN A 419 -32.48 14.64 -7.91
N PRO A 420 -33.68 14.34 -8.37
CA PRO A 420 -33.90 13.48 -9.55
C PRO A 420 -33.17 13.94 -10.82
N ARG A 421 -32.86 15.22 -10.93
CA ARG A 421 -32.04 15.77 -12.04
C ARG A 421 -30.58 15.33 -11.96
N ASP A 422 -30.05 15.09 -10.75
CA ASP A 422 -28.68 14.65 -10.55
C ASP A 422 -28.54 13.15 -10.93
N GLU A 423 -29.59 12.36 -10.65
CA GLU A 423 -29.66 10.96 -11.12
C GLU A 423 -29.77 10.93 -12.65
N ALA A 424 -30.63 11.74 -13.27
CA ALA A 424 -30.70 11.83 -14.72
C ALA A 424 -29.40 12.28 -15.39
N TYR A 425 -28.60 13.11 -14.70
CA TYR A 425 -27.22 13.41 -15.18
C TYR A 425 -26.32 12.20 -15.10
N TRP A 426 -26.37 11.47 -13.98
CA TRP A 426 -25.57 10.28 -13.75
C TRP A 426 -25.86 9.20 -14.79
N ASP A 427 -27.12 8.88 -15.04
CA ASP A 427 -27.53 7.91 -16.04
C ASP A 427 -26.95 8.24 -17.43
N ARG A 428 -27.00 9.52 -17.78
CA ARG A 428 -26.61 9.96 -19.13
C ARG A 428 -25.12 10.17 -19.29
N TYR A 429 -24.44 10.75 -18.27
CA TYR A 429 -23.08 11.25 -18.37
C TYR A 429 -22.13 10.61 -17.34
N GLY A 430 -22.64 9.81 -16.39
CA GLY A 430 -21.86 9.18 -15.34
C GLY A 430 -21.10 10.19 -14.49
N ALA A 431 -19.88 9.82 -14.12
CA ALA A 431 -19.00 10.65 -13.33
C ALA A 431 -18.26 11.74 -14.13
N SER A 432 -18.76 12.14 -15.32
CA SER A 432 -18.11 13.19 -16.11
C SER A 432 -18.09 14.54 -15.35
N PRO A 433 -17.03 15.37 -15.54
CA PRO A 433 -16.87 16.59 -14.77
C PRO A 433 -17.97 17.62 -15.01
N LYS A 434 -18.46 18.23 -13.94
CA LYS A 434 -19.43 19.32 -13.98
C LYS A 434 -18.77 20.70 -14.06
N ALA A 435 -17.49 20.80 -13.67
CA ALA A 435 -16.70 22.01 -13.78
C ALA A 435 -15.23 21.71 -14.10
N PHE A 436 -14.55 22.72 -14.66
CA PHE A 436 -13.12 22.66 -14.98
C PHE A 436 -12.40 23.86 -14.41
N VAL A 437 -11.24 23.65 -13.80
CA VAL A 437 -10.37 24.69 -13.25
C VAL A 437 -8.95 24.55 -13.84
N SER A 438 -8.10 25.58 -13.68
CA SER A 438 -6.71 25.46 -14.13
C SER A 438 -5.93 24.43 -13.31
N GLY A 439 -4.94 23.75 -13.92
CA GLY A 439 -4.08 22.80 -13.23
C GLY A 439 -3.40 23.39 -11.98
N LYS A 440 -2.94 24.66 -12.06
CA LYS A 440 -2.39 25.39 -10.90
C LYS A 440 -3.40 25.55 -9.78
N THR A 441 -4.65 25.83 -10.10
CA THR A 441 -5.74 25.90 -9.11
C THR A 441 -5.98 24.56 -8.47
N GLY A 442 -6.08 23.48 -9.26
CA GLY A 442 -6.26 22.12 -8.73
C GLY A 442 -5.14 21.71 -7.79
N GLN A 443 -3.91 21.93 -8.19
CA GLN A 443 -2.74 21.68 -7.34
C GLN A 443 -2.79 22.47 -6.04
N ARG A 444 -3.16 23.75 -6.07
CA ARG A 444 -3.27 24.56 -4.85
C ARG A 444 -4.36 24.09 -3.89
N LEU A 445 -5.52 23.68 -4.41
CA LEU A 445 -6.68 23.30 -3.60
C LEU A 445 -6.64 21.85 -3.14
N TRP A 446 -6.20 20.92 -3.99
CA TRP A 446 -6.41 19.48 -3.84
C TRP A 446 -5.12 18.66 -3.84
N ARG A 447 -3.95 19.29 -4.01
CA ARG A 447 -2.68 18.61 -3.86
C ARG A 447 -2.58 17.98 -2.48
N SER A 448 -2.25 16.70 -2.44
CA SER A 448 -1.92 15.99 -1.21
C SER A 448 -0.41 15.71 -1.14
N LYS A 449 0.10 15.32 0.01
CA LYS A 449 1.47 14.81 0.14
C LYS A 449 1.71 13.52 -0.68
N HIS A 450 0.65 12.92 -1.22
CA HIS A 450 0.70 11.67 -1.97
C HIS A 450 0.73 11.86 -3.48
N GLY A 451 0.44 13.06 -3.98
CA GLY A 451 0.52 13.34 -5.41
C GLY A 451 -0.28 14.56 -5.88
N GLU A 452 -0.20 14.80 -7.19
CA GLU A 452 -0.66 16.01 -7.85
C GLU A 452 -1.54 15.75 -9.07
N ALA A 453 -1.71 14.50 -9.49
CA ALA A 453 -2.53 14.12 -10.63
C ALA A 453 -3.29 12.81 -10.35
N THR A 454 -4.49 12.70 -10.92
CA THR A 454 -5.28 11.46 -10.90
C THR A 454 -5.02 10.62 -12.15
N ALA A 455 -4.68 11.26 -13.28
CA ALA A 455 -4.36 10.60 -14.53
C ALA A 455 -3.38 11.44 -15.36
N LEU A 456 -2.57 10.76 -16.17
CA LEU A 456 -1.81 11.35 -17.27
C LEU A 456 -2.30 10.75 -18.58
N ARG A 457 -2.52 11.59 -19.59
CA ARG A 457 -2.88 11.16 -20.95
C ARG A 457 -1.75 11.50 -21.91
N PHE A 458 -1.46 10.56 -22.77
CA PHE A 458 -0.41 10.63 -23.76
C PHE A 458 -1.07 10.62 -25.16
N TYR A 459 -0.76 11.65 -25.92
CA TYR A 459 -1.29 11.85 -27.28
C TYR A 459 -0.15 11.78 -28.27
N PRO A 460 -0.22 10.96 -29.34
CA PRO A 460 0.80 10.95 -30.38
C PRO A 460 0.97 12.34 -31.01
N LEU A 461 2.21 12.79 -31.11
CA LEU A 461 2.55 14.05 -31.80
C LEU A 461 2.65 13.86 -33.34
N VAL A 462 2.84 12.62 -33.77
CA VAL A 462 2.90 12.22 -35.16
C VAL A 462 1.87 11.14 -35.38
N GLU A 463 1.26 11.07 -36.58
CA GLU A 463 0.38 9.97 -36.92
C GLU A 463 1.18 8.65 -36.92
N GLY A 464 0.90 7.78 -35.95
CA GLY A 464 1.58 6.52 -35.67
C GLY A 464 0.61 5.43 -35.25
N ASP A 465 1.16 4.24 -35.00
CA ASP A 465 0.42 3.12 -34.45
C ASP A 465 0.38 3.22 -32.91
N LEU A 466 -0.75 3.59 -32.38
CA LEU A 466 -0.97 3.75 -30.93
C LEU A 466 -0.62 2.48 -30.11
N VAL A 467 -0.68 1.29 -30.72
CA VAL A 467 -0.28 0.02 -30.09
C VAL A 467 1.24 -0.03 -29.90
N THR A 468 1.99 0.47 -30.88
CA THR A 468 3.46 0.56 -30.80
C THR A 468 3.84 1.59 -29.74
N ASP A 469 3.21 2.77 -29.75
CA ASP A 469 3.42 3.84 -28.75
C ASP A 469 3.11 3.34 -27.35
N TRP A 470 2.06 2.54 -27.14
CA TRP A 470 1.71 1.95 -25.86
C TRP A 470 2.80 1.00 -25.35
N ARG A 471 3.37 0.16 -26.24
CA ARG A 471 4.45 -0.76 -25.86
C ARG A 471 5.72 -0.03 -25.50
N GLY A 472 6.14 0.93 -26.31
CA GLY A 472 7.32 1.75 -26.04
C GLY A 472 7.19 2.50 -24.72
N LEU A 473 6.05 3.18 -24.53
CA LEU A 473 5.77 3.90 -23.28
C LEU A 473 5.79 2.97 -22.05
N ARG A 474 5.21 1.76 -22.17
CA ARG A 474 5.24 0.77 -21.08
C ARG A 474 6.67 0.32 -20.76
N GLU A 475 7.48 0.02 -21.77
CA GLU A 475 8.87 -0.41 -21.60
C GLU A 475 9.71 0.71 -20.97
N ASN A 476 9.59 1.95 -21.45
CA ASN A 476 10.31 3.10 -20.92
C ASN A 476 9.88 3.42 -19.47
N LEU A 477 8.59 3.34 -19.16
CA LEU A 477 8.11 3.47 -17.78
C LEU A 477 8.77 2.44 -16.85
N LEU A 478 8.79 1.17 -17.25
CA LEU A 478 9.37 0.10 -16.43
C LEU A 478 10.89 0.23 -16.27
N GLN A 479 11.60 0.76 -17.29
CA GLN A 479 13.04 1.02 -17.19
C GLN A 479 13.38 2.16 -16.22
N HIS A 480 12.54 3.19 -16.13
CA HIS A 480 12.81 4.37 -15.33
C HIS A 480 12.14 4.36 -13.94
N LEU A 481 11.15 3.48 -13.71
CA LEU A 481 10.53 3.33 -12.40
C LEU A 481 11.49 2.61 -11.44
N SER A 482 11.85 3.29 -10.34
CA SER A 482 12.68 2.69 -9.30
C SER A 482 11.81 1.80 -8.39
N PRO A 483 12.16 0.51 -8.23
CA PRO A 483 11.48 -0.37 -7.28
C PRO A 483 11.49 0.18 -5.85
N GLU A 484 12.57 0.84 -5.44
CA GLU A 484 12.72 1.44 -4.11
C GLU A 484 11.70 2.56 -3.87
N SER A 485 11.37 3.33 -4.92
CA SER A 485 10.35 4.38 -4.84
C SER A 485 8.95 3.84 -4.57
N ALA A 486 8.70 2.59 -4.95
CA ALA A 486 7.48 1.85 -4.66
C ALA A 486 7.53 1.07 -3.34
N GLY A 487 8.66 1.12 -2.64
CA GLY A 487 8.87 0.42 -1.37
C GLY A 487 9.40 -1.01 -1.53
N PHE A 488 9.85 -1.40 -2.73
CA PHE A 488 10.44 -2.71 -2.99
C PHE A 488 11.95 -2.66 -2.76
N SER A 489 12.39 -3.15 -1.62
CA SER A 489 13.80 -3.19 -1.28
C SER A 489 14.14 -4.45 -0.51
N PHE A 490 15.12 -5.21 -0.98
CA PHE A 490 15.66 -6.35 -0.25
C PHE A 490 16.51 -5.88 0.93
N ARG A 491 16.23 -6.44 2.09
CA ARG A 491 16.99 -6.18 3.32
C ARG A 491 17.58 -7.47 3.85
N PRO A 492 18.85 -7.46 4.28
CA PRO A 492 19.43 -8.61 4.96
C PRO A 492 18.75 -8.80 6.32
N VAL A 493 18.19 -9.97 6.55
CA VAL A 493 17.49 -10.30 7.81
C VAL A 493 18.46 -10.89 8.82
N SER A 494 19.31 -11.82 8.39
CA SER A 494 20.31 -12.47 9.24
C SER A 494 21.34 -11.47 9.79
N ALA A 495 21.88 -10.58 8.96
CA ALA A 495 22.81 -9.54 9.38
C ALA A 495 22.17 -8.47 10.29
N GLY A 496 20.91 -8.10 10.06
CA GLY A 496 20.16 -7.17 10.90
C GLY A 496 19.89 -7.71 12.30
N CYS A 497 19.61 -9.01 12.43
CA CYS A 497 19.44 -9.66 13.73
C CYS A 497 20.77 -9.78 14.49
N LEU A 498 21.90 -9.89 13.78
CA LEU A 498 23.24 -9.98 14.38
C LEU A 498 23.74 -8.60 14.87
N SER A 499 23.40 -7.51 14.19
CA SER A 499 23.82 -6.16 14.58
C SER A 499 23.14 -5.67 15.85
N VAL A 500 21.89 -6.06 16.12
CA VAL A 500 21.17 -5.70 17.34
C VAL A 500 21.67 -6.48 18.55
N SER A 501 22.17 -7.72 18.37
CA SER A 501 22.81 -8.47 19.45
C SER A 501 24.19 -7.92 19.87
N ALA A 502 24.75 -6.99 19.11
CA ALA A 502 26.03 -6.32 19.43
C ALA A 502 25.87 -5.07 20.32
N PHE A 503 24.63 -4.62 20.56
CA PHE A 503 24.33 -3.43 21.39
C PHE A 503 23.77 -3.76 22.79
N PHE A 504 23.76 -5.05 23.18
CA PHE A 504 23.42 -5.45 24.56
C PHE A 504 24.61 -6.05 25.30
#